data_bd4a7058e6e7b6b8f0cb241729664528
#
_entry.id   bd4a7058e6e7b6b8f0cb241729664528
#
_cell.length_a   1.000
_cell.length_b   1.000
_cell.length_c   1.000
_cell.angle_alpha   90.00
_cell.angle_beta   90.00
_cell.angle_gamma   90.00
#
_symmetry.space_group_name_H-M   'P 1'
#
loop_
_entity.id
_entity.type
_entity.pdbx_description
1 polymer ?
#
loop_
_entity_poly.entity_id
_entity_poly.type
_entity_poly.pdbx_seq_one_letter_code
_entity_poly.pdbx_strand_id
1 'polypeptide(L)'
;MGLGLLCALGLSIPSVLGKESFEQARRGKFTTLSTKYGLMSCRNGVAGIGGGGKSGEASLRMFGGQDAELKLDLKDTPSREVRLSAWAERWTGQAPFEFSIVAIGPNGEKKIYDGKDIRTGGFHTRIEASVPAGTRSLVFRLTSPENKGMKLDDLLLVPCIPMKVNPQVEMASSAYPVMARIPCSPVLSLNVRTDGCLNPQFLTAVNLDYTGTTKLSDIESVAVIRGEEAPVIHHGEEPFPKDSSQVL
;
A
#
# COMPACT_ATOMS: atom_id res chain seq x y z
N MET A 1 -35.08 -5.06 -24.34
CA MET A 1 -33.64 -4.85 -24.27
C MET A 1 -33.29 -4.68 -22.81
N GLY A 2 -32.81 -5.76 -22.19
CA GLY A 2 -32.45 -5.74 -20.77
C GLY A 2 -31.09 -5.06 -20.62
N LEU A 3 -31.02 -3.95 -19.88
CA LEU A 3 -29.76 -3.38 -19.41
C LEU A 3 -29.34 -4.18 -18.17
N GLY A 4 -28.37 -5.05 -18.33
CA GLY A 4 -27.72 -5.69 -17.17
C GLY A 4 -26.94 -4.63 -16.42
N LEU A 5 -27.35 -4.27 -15.22
CA LEU A 5 -26.61 -3.39 -14.32
C LEU A 5 -25.60 -4.24 -13.54
N LEU A 6 -24.34 -4.17 -13.93
CA LEU A 6 -23.25 -4.78 -13.18
C LEU A 6 -22.56 -3.69 -12.37
N CYS A 7 -22.67 -3.76 -11.04
CA CYS A 7 -22.02 -2.82 -10.15
C CYS A 7 -20.64 -3.33 -9.76
N ALA A 8 -19.58 -2.74 -10.26
CA ALA A 8 -18.25 -2.92 -9.70
C ALA A 8 -17.92 -1.68 -8.85
N LEU A 9 -17.90 -1.86 -7.53
CA LEU A 9 -17.41 -0.86 -6.59
C LEU A 9 -15.87 -0.92 -6.58
N GLY A 10 -15.24 -0.11 -7.41
CA GLY A 10 -13.82 0.14 -7.30
C GLY A 10 -13.56 0.99 -6.06
N LEU A 11 -13.15 0.40 -4.94
CA LEU A 11 -12.56 1.12 -3.82
C LEU A 11 -11.15 1.53 -4.24
N SER A 12 -11.02 2.66 -4.94
CA SER A 12 -9.75 3.32 -5.08
C SER A 12 -9.35 3.85 -3.70
N ILE A 13 -8.40 3.19 -3.06
CA ILE A 13 -7.69 3.81 -1.95
C ILE A 13 -7.00 5.01 -2.60
N PRO A 14 -7.26 6.25 -2.16
CA PRO A 14 -6.57 7.41 -2.70
C PRO A 14 -5.10 7.11 -2.65
N SER A 15 -4.36 7.49 -3.69
CA SER A 15 -2.91 7.46 -3.68
C SER A 15 -2.50 8.09 -2.37
N VAL A 16 -2.05 7.26 -1.43
CA VAL A 16 -1.73 7.69 -0.07
C VAL A 16 -0.77 8.83 -0.24
N LEU A 17 -1.20 10.02 0.18
CA LEU A 17 -0.44 11.24 0.02
C LEU A 17 0.96 10.98 0.54
N GLY A 18 1.93 10.88 -0.38
CA GLY A 18 3.32 10.84 -0.02
C GLY A 18 4.04 9.50 -0.05
N LYS A 19 3.44 8.39 -0.49
CA LYS A 19 4.17 7.14 -0.71
C LYS A 19 5.41 7.37 -1.58
N GLU A 20 6.57 6.88 -1.13
CA GLU A 20 7.81 6.87 -1.88
C GLU A 20 8.00 5.51 -2.56
N SER A 21 7.80 5.48 -3.87
CA SER A 21 7.91 4.28 -4.71
C SER A 21 9.19 4.24 -5.53
N PHE A 22 10.06 5.25 -5.39
CA PHE A 22 11.35 5.37 -6.06
C PHE A 22 11.31 5.45 -7.60
N GLU A 23 10.13 5.55 -8.22
CA GLU A 23 9.97 5.57 -9.68
C GLU A 23 10.64 6.78 -10.35
N GLN A 24 10.74 7.90 -9.63
CA GLN A 24 11.36 9.12 -10.12
C GLN A 24 12.88 9.16 -9.87
N ALA A 25 13.41 8.17 -9.17
CA ALA A 25 14.82 8.13 -8.83
C ALA A 25 15.66 7.54 -9.98
N ARG A 26 16.84 8.11 -10.19
CA ARG A 26 17.80 7.57 -11.17
C ARG A 26 18.26 6.18 -10.74
N ARG A 27 18.14 5.20 -11.62
CA ARG A 27 18.66 3.83 -11.39
C ARG A 27 20.17 3.83 -11.22
N GLY A 28 20.67 2.97 -10.34
CA GLY A 28 22.07 2.79 -10.01
C GLY A 28 22.37 2.97 -8.53
N LYS A 29 23.63 2.79 -8.16
CA LYS A 29 24.10 3.04 -6.79
C LYS A 29 24.14 4.53 -6.51
N PHE A 30 23.88 4.91 -5.26
CA PHE A 30 23.95 6.29 -4.80
C PHE A 30 24.67 6.40 -3.45
N THR A 31 25.12 7.59 -3.12
CA THR A 31 25.57 7.98 -1.78
C THR A 31 24.54 8.89 -1.11
N THR A 32 23.77 9.62 -1.93
CA THR A 32 22.66 10.47 -1.49
C THR A 32 21.49 10.31 -2.45
N LEU A 33 20.28 10.35 -1.92
CA LEU A 33 19.02 10.29 -2.67
C LEU A 33 17.98 11.17 -2.00
N SER A 34 17.46 12.13 -2.75
CA SER A 34 16.33 12.94 -2.28
C SER A 34 15.04 12.13 -2.41
N THR A 35 14.25 12.10 -1.35
CA THR A 35 12.96 11.42 -1.28
C THR A 35 11.87 12.37 -0.82
N LYS A 36 10.62 11.95 -0.88
CA LYS A 36 9.48 12.72 -0.36
C LYS A 36 9.60 13.04 1.12
N TYR A 37 10.28 12.18 1.89
CA TYR A 37 10.40 12.30 3.34
C TYR A 37 11.69 12.98 3.81
N GLY A 38 12.66 13.14 2.92
CA GLY A 38 13.93 13.75 3.26
C GLY A 38 15.08 13.21 2.44
N LEU A 39 16.29 13.34 2.96
CA LEU A 39 17.50 12.93 2.27
C LEU A 39 17.98 11.56 2.79
N MET A 40 18.01 10.59 1.90
CA MET A 40 18.71 9.34 2.17
C MET A 40 20.20 9.50 1.91
N SER A 41 21.03 8.94 2.79
CA SER A 41 22.49 8.94 2.67
C SER A 41 23.09 7.60 3.11
N CYS A 42 24.14 7.15 2.42
CA CYS A 42 24.88 5.94 2.77
C CYS A 42 26.31 6.00 2.23
N ARG A 43 27.15 5.06 2.69
CA ARG A 43 28.47 4.84 2.06
C ARG A 43 28.28 4.31 0.64
N ASN A 44 29.24 4.62 -0.23
CA ASN A 44 29.24 4.14 -1.62
C ASN A 44 29.11 2.60 -1.68
N GLY A 45 28.22 2.13 -2.51
CA GLY A 45 27.99 0.70 -2.72
C GLY A 45 26.98 0.05 -1.78
N VAL A 46 26.53 0.73 -0.71
CA VAL A 46 25.58 0.19 0.28
C VAL A 46 24.15 0.16 -0.24
N ALA A 47 23.76 1.17 -1.02
CA ALA A 47 22.40 1.24 -1.54
C ALA A 47 22.35 1.69 -3.01
N GLY A 48 21.22 1.44 -3.63
CA GLY A 48 20.95 1.84 -5.01
C GLY A 48 19.48 1.69 -5.37
N ILE A 49 19.11 2.21 -6.54
CA ILE A 49 17.79 2.02 -7.14
C ILE A 49 17.91 0.98 -8.25
N GLY A 50 17.04 -0.01 -8.20
CA GLY A 50 17.03 -1.09 -9.20
C GLY A 50 15.64 -1.48 -9.63
N GLY A 51 15.53 -2.41 -10.56
CA GLY A 51 14.27 -2.89 -11.10
C GLY A 51 13.52 -3.84 -10.17
N GLY A 52 12.24 -4.06 -10.47
CA GLY A 52 11.36 -4.97 -9.73
C GLY A 52 10.86 -4.35 -8.43
N GLY A 53 9.97 -3.39 -8.54
CA GLY A 53 9.21 -2.79 -7.43
C GLY A 53 8.02 -3.63 -7.00
N LYS A 54 7.43 -3.31 -5.87
CA LYS A 54 6.13 -3.81 -5.43
C LYS A 54 5.02 -3.11 -6.20
N SER A 55 5.14 -1.80 -6.34
CA SER A 55 4.29 -1.00 -7.21
C SER A 55 5.16 -0.27 -8.22
N GLY A 56 4.96 -0.57 -9.51
CA GLY A 56 5.79 -0.03 -10.57
C GLY A 56 7.07 -0.85 -10.83
N GLU A 57 8.09 -0.20 -11.38
CA GLU A 57 9.29 -0.86 -11.90
C GLU A 57 10.55 -0.65 -11.05
N ALA A 58 10.54 0.31 -10.11
CA ALA A 58 11.69 0.67 -9.31
C ALA A 58 11.57 0.21 -7.86
N SER A 59 12.68 -0.05 -7.21
CA SER A 59 12.76 -0.30 -5.78
C SER A 59 14.11 0.15 -5.22
N LEU A 60 14.11 0.52 -3.95
CA LEU A 60 15.33 0.75 -3.19
C LEU A 60 15.98 -0.59 -2.88
N ARG A 61 17.26 -0.71 -3.15
CA ARG A 61 18.08 -1.89 -2.86
C ARG A 61 19.11 -1.57 -1.80
N MET A 62 19.24 -2.44 -0.82
CA MET A 62 20.36 -2.46 0.12
C MET A 62 21.22 -3.69 -0.15
N PHE A 63 22.54 -3.48 -0.28
CA PHE A 63 23.49 -4.52 -0.63
C PHE A 63 24.23 -5.01 0.61
N GLY A 64 24.36 -6.32 0.75
CA GLY A 64 25.09 -6.97 1.81
C GLY A 64 26.61 -7.01 1.55
N GLY A 65 27.32 -7.77 2.38
CA GLY A 65 28.79 -7.96 2.32
C GLY A 65 29.53 -7.27 3.45
N GLN A 66 28.98 -6.24 4.01
CA GLN A 66 29.42 -5.56 5.25
C GLN A 66 28.18 -5.00 5.94
N ASP A 67 28.33 -4.53 7.17
CA ASP A 67 27.25 -3.83 7.86
C ASP A 67 26.81 -2.62 7.03
N ALA A 68 25.68 -2.79 6.35
CA ALA A 68 25.13 -1.79 5.48
C ALA A 68 24.22 -0.87 6.29
N GLU A 69 24.50 0.41 6.24
CA GLU A 69 23.70 1.44 6.89
C GLU A 69 23.21 2.46 5.85
N LEU A 70 21.90 2.64 5.79
CA LEU A 70 21.22 3.67 5.00
C LEU A 70 20.48 4.57 5.97
N LYS A 71 20.80 5.87 6.00
CA LYS A 71 20.18 6.86 6.85
C LYS A 71 19.21 7.70 6.03
N LEU A 72 18.01 7.90 6.55
CA LEU A 72 17.03 8.87 6.05
C LEU A 72 16.93 10.02 7.06
N ASP A 73 17.48 11.17 6.73
CA ASP A 73 17.28 12.41 7.47
C ASP A 73 15.92 12.99 7.07
N LEU A 74 15.01 13.05 8.03
CA LEU A 74 13.64 13.53 7.80
C LEU A 74 13.64 15.03 7.57
N LYS A 75 12.97 15.49 6.51
CA LYS A 75 12.80 16.93 6.25
C LYS A 75 11.95 17.63 7.30
N ASP A 76 10.97 16.88 7.86
CA ASP A 76 10.06 17.36 8.89
C ASP A 76 10.14 16.42 10.10
N THR A 77 10.56 16.96 11.24
CA THR A 77 10.56 16.22 12.51
C THR A 77 9.12 16.03 12.97
N PRO A 78 8.63 14.78 13.12
CA PRO A 78 7.25 14.57 13.52
C PRO A 78 7.00 15.07 14.94
N SER A 79 5.99 15.92 15.10
CA SER A 79 5.57 16.44 16.42
C SER A 79 4.78 15.43 17.25
N ARG A 80 4.36 14.33 16.65
CA ARG A 80 3.66 13.20 17.26
C ARG A 80 4.15 11.90 16.65
N GLU A 81 3.73 10.78 17.24
CA GLU A 81 4.01 9.47 16.67
C GLU A 81 3.47 9.35 15.23
N VAL A 82 4.27 8.76 14.35
CA VAL A 82 3.87 8.42 12.98
C VAL A 82 4.09 6.95 12.72
N ARG A 83 3.29 6.36 11.86
CA ARG A 83 3.46 4.99 11.40
C ARG A 83 4.33 4.98 10.15
N LEU A 84 5.42 4.22 10.22
CA LEU A 84 6.19 3.81 9.06
C LEU A 84 5.60 2.53 8.49
N SER A 85 5.38 2.47 7.19
CA SER A 85 5.18 1.20 6.49
C SER A 85 6.01 1.15 5.22
N ALA A 86 6.41 -0.07 4.82
CA ALA A 86 7.10 -0.33 3.56
C ALA A 86 6.89 -1.79 3.16
N TRP A 87 7.04 -2.11 1.88
CA TRP A 87 7.16 -3.49 1.43
C TRP A 87 8.63 -3.89 1.38
N ALA A 88 8.92 -5.12 1.78
CA ALA A 88 10.26 -5.66 1.84
C ALA A 88 10.35 -7.06 1.24
N GLU A 89 11.50 -7.34 0.62
CA GLU A 89 11.84 -8.65 0.11
C GLU A 89 13.35 -8.86 0.27
N ARG A 90 13.77 -10.03 0.74
CA ARG A 90 15.20 -10.42 0.72
C ARG A 90 15.51 -11.23 -0.54
N TRP A 91 16.74 -11.14 -1.03
CA TRP A 91 17.14 -11.82 -2.26
C TRP A 91 17.43 -13.30 -2.09
N THR A 92 17.74 -13.74 -0.88
CA THR A 92 18.12 -15.11 -0.58
C THR A 92 17.71 -15.53 0.81
N GLY A 93 17.48 -16.82 1.02
CA GLY A 93 17.30 -17.43 2.33
C GLY A 93 18.60 -17.66 3.11
N GLN A 94 19.79 -17.40 2.50
CA GLN A 94 21.07 -17.65 3.14
C GLN A 94 21.30 -16.74 4.35
N ALA A 95 21.94 -17.29 5.37
CA ALA A 95 22.41 -16.55 6.55
C ALA A 95 23.83 -15.98 6.31
N PRO A 96 24.26 -14.92 7.02
CA PRO A 96 23.42 -14.18 7.97
C PRO A 96 22.41 -13.28 7.24
N PHE A 97 21.26 -13.02 7.88
CA PHE A 97 20.36 -11.97 7.48
C PHE A 97 19.77 -11.32 8.73
N GLU A 98 20.17 -10.08 8.97
CA GLU A 98 19.63 -9.25 10.02
C GLU A 98 19.26 -7.90 9.42
N PHE A 99 18.05 -7.47 9.65
CA PHE A 99 17.59 -6.16 9.25
C PHE A 99 16.92 -5.46 10.42
N SER A 100 17.18 -4.19 10.58
CA SER A 100 16.52 -3.38 11.59
C SER A 100 16.32 -1.95 11.13
N ILE A 101 15.31 -1.29 11.72
CA ILE A 101 15.10 0.13 11.58
C ILE A 101 15.24 0.77 12.93
N VAL A 102 16.07 1.80 13.01
CA VAL A 102 16.36 2.57 14.21
C VAL A 102 15.92 4.00 14.01
N ALA A 103 15.13 4.54 14.93
CA ALA A 103 14.76 5.94 14.98
C ALA A 103 15.78 6.71 15.85
N ILE A 104 16.29 7.83 15.32
CA ILE A 104 17.20 8.73 16.04
C ILE A 104 16.45 10.01 16.37
N GLY A 105 16.34 10.31 17.64
CA GLY A 105 15.64 11.49 18.15
C GLY A 105 16.38 12.15 19.32
N PRO A 106 15.73 13.08 20.03
CA PRO A 106 16.33 13.79 21.15
C PRO A 106 16.74 12.85 22.31
N ASN A 107 16.08 11.69 22.44
CA ASN A 107 16.35 10.70 23.48
C ASN A 107 17.34 9.59 23.04
N GLY A 108 18.08 9.83 21.94
CA GLY A 108 19.03 8.85 21.38
C GLY A 108 18.42 7.93 20.34
N GLU A 109 19.01 6.75 20.19
CA GLU A 109 18.58 5.71 19.26
C GLU A 109 17.53 4.80 19.87
N LYS A 110 16.50 4.47 19.09
CA LYS A 110 15.49 3.46 19.44
C LYS A 110 15.27 2.53 18.27
N LYS A 111 15.53 1.22 18.44
CA LYS A 111 15.13 0.22 17.46
C LYS A 111 13.60 0.15 17.42
N ILE A 112 13.01 0.38 16.25
CA ILE A 112 11.56 0.40 16.03
C ILE A 112 11.07 -0.78 15.20
N TYR A 113 11.98 -1.50 14.52
CA TYR A 113 11.65 -2.70 13.75
C TYR A 113 12.81 -3.70 13.79
N ASP A 114 12.46 -4.99 13.83
CA ASP A 114 13.38 -6.12 13.72
C ASP A 114 12.87 -7.03 12.59
N GLY A 115 13.65 -7.13 11.52
CA GLY A 115 13.24 -7.72 10.25
C GLY A 115 13.46 -9.22 10.12
N LYS A 116 13.40 -9.99 11.21
CA LYS A 116 13.59 -11.46 11.18
C LYS A 116 12.62 -12.18 10.25
N ASP A 117 11.42 -11.62 10.05
CA ASP A 117 10.33 -12.21 9.28
C ASP A 117 10.33 -11.83 7.81
N ILE A 118 11.33 -11.08 7.32
CA ILE A 118 11.37 -10.68 5.92
C ILE A 118 11.60 -11.90 5.04
N ARG A 119 10.62 -12.17 4.16
CA ARG A 119 10.60 -13.33 3.26
C ARG A 119 11.41 -13.08 2.00
N THR A 120 11.82 -14.17 1.36
CA THR A 120 12.49 -14.13 0.06
C THR A 120 11.47 -13.99 -1.07
N GLY A 121 11.79 -13.14 -2.06
CA GLY A 121 11.01 -12.92 -3.27
C GLY A 121 9.69 -12.20 -3.09
N GLY A 122 9.19 -11.59 -4.15
CA GLY A 122 7.81 -11.18 -4.33
C GLY A 122 7.23 -10.12 -3.41
N PHE A 123 8.03 -9.41 -2.60
CA PHE A 123 7.52 -8.41 -1.66
C PHE A 123 6.37 -8.92 -0.77
N HIS A 124 6.54 -10.10 -0.17
CA HIS A 124 5.52 -10.71 0.69
C HIS A 124 5.51 -10.16 2.13
N THR A 125 6.52 -9.38 2.52
CA THR A 125 6.60 -8.82 3.87
C THR A 125 6.26 -7.35 3.85
N ARG A 126 5.27 -6.96 4.64
CA ARG A 126 5.00 -5.57 4.94
C ARG A 126 5.64 -5.21 6.27
N ILE A 127 6.54 -4.26 6.24
CA ILE A 127 7.11 -3.63 7.43
C ILE A 127 6.06 -2.67 7.99
N GLU A 128 5.84 -2.71 9.30
CA GLU A 128 5.08 -1.71 10.02
C GLU A 128 5.79 -1.40 11.33
N ALA A 129 6.03 -0.12 11.59
CA ALA A 129 6.71 0.34 12.79
C ALA A 129 6.14 1.68 13.27
N SER A 130 6.21 1.89 14.58
CA SER A 130 5.87 3.17 15.20
C SER A 130 7.13 4.02 15.33
N VAL A 131 7.13 5.19 14.69
CA VAL A 131 8.20 6.18 14.73
C VAL A 131 7.85 7.22 15.80
N PRO A 132 8.65 7.36 16.86
CA PRO A 132 8.38 8.29 17.95
C PRO A 132 8.34 9.76 17.50
N ALA A 133 7.58 10.57 18.22
CA ALA A 133 7.68 12.02 18.09
C ALA A 133 9.12 12.49 18.33
N GLY A 134 9.53 13.55 17.63
CA GLY A 134 10.88 14.12 17.75
C GLY A 134 11.95 13.34 16.96
N THR A 135 11.60 12.27 16.25
CA THR A 135 12.55 11.54 15.39
C THR A 135 13.09 12.46 14.29
N ARG A 136 14.41 12.56 14.18
CA ARG A 136 15.10 13.36 13.16
C ARG A 136 15.56 12.52 11.99
N SER A 137 15.93 11.25 12.27
CA SER A 137 16.44 10.35 11.24
C SER A 137 15.95 8.93 11.49
N LEU A 138 15.81 8.17 10.39
CA LEU A 138 15.62 6.73 10.40
C LEU A 138 16.86 6.08 9.82
N VAL A 139 17.37 5.07 10.50
CA VAL A 139 18.54 4.30 10.05
C VAL A 139 18.10 2.87 9.77
N PHE A 140 18.29 2.45 8.53
CA PHE A 140 18.07 1.09 8.07
C PHE A 140 19.40 0.36 8.12
N ARG A 141 19.51 -0.69 8.94
CA ARG A 141 20.71 -1.49 9.11
C ARG A 141 20.49 -2.88 8.53
N LEU A 142 21.43 -3.35 7.74
CA LEU A 142 21.37 -4.66 7.10
C LEU A 142 22.70 -5.38 7.25
N THR A 143 22.67 -6.60 7.79
CA THR A 143 23.74 -7.59 7.72
C THR A 143 23.27 -8.73 6.81
N SER A 144 23.98 -8.97 5.72
CA SER A 144 23.64 -9.98 4.71
C SER A 144 24.90 -10.46 4.01
N PRO A 145 24.95 -11.67 3.43
CA PRO A 145 26.09 -12.14 2.68
C PRO A 145 26.48 -11.20 1.53
N GLU A 146 27.73 -11.23 1.12
CA GLU A 146 28.22 -10.48 -0.01
C GLU A 146 27.42 -10.78 -1.28
N ASN A 147 27.17 -9.75 -2.09
CA ASN A 147 26.35 -9.82 -3.30
C ASN A 147 24.90 -10.27 -3.08
N LYS A 148 24.45 -10.27 -1.83
CA LYS A 148 23.07 -10.45 -1.44
C LYS A 148 22.53 -9.16 -0.84
N GLY A 149 21.28 -9.18 -0.40
CA GLY A 149 20.69 -8.00 0.20
C GLY A 149 19.18 -8.07 0.21
N MET A 150 18.57 -6.90 0.20
CA MET A 150 17.11 -6.77 0.21
C MET A 150 16.64 -5.62 -0.65
N LYS A 151 15.34 -5.61 -0.93
CA LYS A 151 14.63 -4.50 -1.55
C LYS A 151 13.61 -3.93 -0.57
N LEU A 152 13.40 -2.64 -0.70
CA LEU A 152 12.33 -1.90 -0.03
C LEU A 152 11.57 -1.10 -1.09
N ASP A 153 10.26 -1.03 -0.93
CA ASP A 153 9.41 -0.23 -1.81
C ASP A 153 8.21 0.32 -1.04
N ASP A 154 7.53 1.29 -1.64
CA ASP A 154 6.32 1.88 -1.09
C ASP A 154 6.49 2.40 0.34
N LEU A 155 7.63 3.08 0.60
CA LEU A 155 7.88 3.69 1.90
C LEU A 155 6.84 4.78 2.18
N LEU A 156 6.21 4.69 3.34
CA LEU A 156 5.13 5.57 3.76
C LEU A 156 5.28 5.96 5.23
N LEU A 157 5.19 7.25 5.51
CA LEU A 157 5.07 7.80 6.86
C LEU A 157 3.72 8.49 7.01
N VAL A 158 2.90 8.01 7.94
CA VAL A 158 1.53 8.51 8.19
C VAL A 158 1.40 8.96 9.65
N PRO A 159 0.87 10.15 9.91
CA PRO A 159 0.58 10.57 11.29
C PRO A 159 -0.33 9.58 12.00
N CYS A 160 0.03 9.20 13.24
CA CYS A 160 -0.80 8.37 14.09
C CYS A 160 -1.90 9.22 14.74
N ILE A 161 -2.95 9.45 13.96
CA ILE A 161 -4.19 10.09 14.41
C ILE A 161 -5.34 9.09 14.22
N PRO A 162 -6.44 9.21 14.96
CA PRO A 162 -7.62 8.40 14.73
C PRO A 162 -8.07 8.49 13.28
N MET A 163 -8.38 7.36 12.69
CA MET A 163 -8.88 7.32 11.32
C MET A 163 -10.22 8.04 11.24
N LYS A 164 -10.34 8.92 10.29
CA LYS A 164 -11.57 9.61 9.95
C LYS A 164 -11.90 9.31 8.51
N VAL A 165 -13.14 8.95 8.25
CA VAL A 165 -13.65 8.86 6.90
C VAL A 165 -13.96 10.27 6.41
N ASN A 166 -13.40 10.65 5.28
CA ASN A 166 -13.77 11.90 4.63
C ASN A 166 -15.20 11.72 4.09
N PRO A 167 -16.15 12.60 4.46
CA PRO A 167 -17.53 12.48 4.01
C PRO A 167 -17.71 12.68 2.50
N GLN A 168 -16.70 13.11 1.78
CA GLN A 168 -16.74 13.18 0.33
C GLN A 168 -16.55 11.77 -0.26
N VAL A 169 -17.65 11.12 -0.48
CA VAL A 169 -17.73 9.91 -1.29
C VAL A 169 -17.90 10.33 -2.73
N GLU A 170 -16.87 10.14 -3.54
CA GLU A 170 -16.97 10.39 -4.98
C GLU A 170 -17.54 9.14 -5.65
N MET A 171 -18.71 9.25 -6.22
CA MET A 171 -19.30 8.19 -7.05
C MET A 171 -19.08 8.55 -8.52
N ALA A 172 -18.48 7.65 -9.27
CA ALA A 172 -18.40 7.74 -10.71
C ALA A 172 -19.18 6.57 -11.31
N SER A 173 -20.20 6.90 -12.09
CA SER A 173 -20.93 5.90 -12.89
C SER A 173 -20.27 5.74 -14.25
N SER A 174 -20.22 4.50 -14.76
CA SER A 174 -19.81 4.29 -16.14
C SER A 174 -20.85 4.87 -17.11
N ALA A 175 -20.40 5.73 -18.00
CA ALA A 175 -21.24 6.26 -19.07
C ALA A 175 -21.48 5.26 -20.22
N TYR A 176 -20.79 4.12 -20.19
CA TYR A 176 -20.89 3.13 -21.25
C TYR A 176 -21.98 2.09 -20.92
N PRO A 177 -22.75 1.67 -21.94
CA PRO A 177 -23.73 0.61 -21.74
C PRO A 177 -23.03 -0.69 -21.33
N VAL A 178 -23.59 -1.37 -20.33
CA VAL A 178 -23.14 -2.70 -19.93
C VAL A 178 -23.51 -3.67 -21.05
N MET A 179 -22.51 -4.33 -21.62
CA MET A 179 -22.73 -5.30 -22.68
C MET A 179 -23.10 -6.64 -22.06
N ALA A 180 -24.20 -7.22 -22.55
CA ALA A 180 -24.61 -8.57 -22.16
C ALA A 180 -23.47 -9.58 -22.47
N ARG A 181 -23.28 -10.54 -21.56
CA ARG A 181 -22.26 -11.60 -21.64
C ARG A 181 -20.80 -11.17 -21.51
N ILE A 182 -20.51 -9.93 -21.13
CA ILE A 182 -19.17 -9.54 -20.68
C ILE A 182 -19.15 -9.67 -19.15
N PRO A 183 -18.37 -10.60 -18.60
CA PRO A 183 -18.23 -10.71 -17.16
C PRO A 183 -17.52 -9.47 -16.61
N CYS A 184 -17.99 -8.97 -15.47
CA CYS A 184 -17.36 -7.91 -14.69
C CYS A 184 -17.28 -6.53 -15.40
N SER A 185 -18.39 -6.06 -15.95
CA SER A 185 -18.46 -4.66 -16.42
C SER A 185 -18.57 -3.70 -15.23
N PRO A 186 -17.60 -2.78 -15.00
CA PRO A 186 -17.68 -1.82 -13.93
C PRO A 186 -18.81 -0.82 -14.18
N VAL A 187 -19.73 -0.68 -13.25
CA VAL A 187 -20.90 0.21 -13.37
C VAL A 187 -20.78 1.40 -12.44
N LEU A 188 -20.19 1.17 -11.25
CA LEU A 188 -20.06 2.18 -10.23
C LEU A 188 -18.69 2.07 -9.57
N SER A 189 -18.00 3.18 -9.40
CA SER A 189 -16.83 3.26 -8.54
C SER A 189 -17.10 4.17 -7.35
N LEU A 190 -16.70 3.71 -6.16
CA LEU A 190 -16.86 4.42 -4.91
C LEU A 190 -15.47 4.74 -4.36
N ASN A 191 -15.14 6.03 -4.28
CA ASN A 191 -13.90 6.51 -3.67
C ASN A 191 -14.18 6.93 -2.22
N VAL A 192 -13.66 6.16 -1.26
CA VAL A 192 -13.73 6.50 0.17
C VAL A 192 -12.37 6.99 0.61
N ARG A 193 -12.27 8.27 0.99
CA ARG A 193 -11.02 8.85 1.52
C ARG A 193 -11.01 8.74 3.04
N THR A 194 -9.87 8.34 3.57
CA THR A 194 -9.64 8.27 5.01
C THR A 194 -8.34 8.96 5.39
N ASP A 195 -8.34 9.64 6.53
CA ASP A 195 -7.14 10.22 7.14
C ASP A 195 -6.84 9.51 8.46
N GLY A 196 -5.56 9.37 8.77
CA GLY A 196 -5.11 8.73 10.01
C GLY A 196 -4.96 7.21 9.92
N CYS A 197 -4.42 6.61 10.98
CA CYS A 197 -4.09 5.18 11.04
C CYS A 197 -4.49 4.49 12.35
N LEU A 198 -4.94 5.23 13.36
CA LEU A 198 -5.41 4.66 14.63
C LEU A 198 -6.91 4.41 14.58
N ASN A 199 -7.36 3.36 15.30
CA ASN A 199 -8.77 2.98 15.34
C ASN A 199 -9.35 2.84 13.92
N PRO A 200 -8.85 1.89 13.13
CA PRO A 200 -9.24 1.75 11.73
C PRO A 200 -10.76 1.59 11.61
N GLN A 201 -11.32 2.34 10.69
CA GLN A 201 -12.72 2.18 10.29
C GLN A 201 -12.77 1.12 9.18
N PHE A 202 -13.80 0.31 9.21
CA PHE A 202 -14.02 -0.75 8.23
C PHE A 202 -15.30 -0.47 7.48
N LEU A 203 -15.28 -0.68 6.17
CA LEU A 203 -16.50 -0.77 5.38
C LEU A 203 -17.13 -2.12 5.70
N THR A 204 -18.28 -2.09 6.34
CA THR A 204 -18.99 -3.31 6.80
C THR A 204 -20.14 -3.72 5.89
N ALA A 205 -20.68 -2.77 5.14
CA ALA A 205 -21.78 -3.04 4.22
C ALA A 205 -21.84 -1.98 3.12
N VAL A 206 -22.35 -2.37 1.98
CA VAL A 206 -22.75 -1.49 0.87
C VAL A 206 -24.17 -1.85 0.49
N ASN A 207 -25.08 -0.88 0.61
CA ASN A 207 -26.45 -1.04 0.17
C ASN A 207 -26.57 -0.60 -1.28
N LEU A 208 -27.03 -1.48 -2.14
CA LEU A 208 -27.31 -1.18 -3.54
C LEU A 208 -28.81 -1.03 -3.75
N ASP A 209 -29.20 0.10 -4.30
CA ASP A 209 -30.58 0.36 -4.68
C ASP A 209 -30.73 0.14 -6.19
N TYR A 210 -31.62 -0.76 -6.54
CA TYR A 210 -31.96 -1.10 -7.92
C TYR A 210 -33.23 -0.41 -8.41
N THR A 211 -33.70 0.61 -7.71
CA THR A 211 -34.88 1.40 -8.11
C THR A 211 -34.68 1.96 -9.51
N GLY A 212 -35.64 1.72 -10.39
CA GLY A 212 -35.56 2.10 -11.81
C GLY A 212 -35.04 0.99 -12.73
N THR A 213 -34.57 -0.14 -12.20
CA THR A 213 -34.27 -1.32 -13.00
C THR A 213 -35.57 -1.95 -13.48
N THR A 214 -35.75 -2.05 -14.80
CA THR A 214 -37.02 -2.55 -15.39
C THR A 214 -37.20 -4.05 -15.21
N LYS A 215 -36.10 -4.81 -15.05
CA LYS A 215 -36.15 -6.26 -14.94
C LYS A 215 -34.96 -6.79 -14.14
N LEU A 216 -35.17 -7.06 -12.87
CA LEU A 216 -34.13 -7.55 -11.94
C LEU A 216 -33.57 -8.92 -12.34
N SER A 217 -34.36 -9.76 -13.00
CA SER A 217 -33.90 -11.08 -13.49
C SER A 217 -32.81 -11.01 -14.57
N ASP A 218 -32.53 -9.83 -15.11
CA ASP A 218 -31.44 -9.65 -16.06
C ASP A 218 -30.08 -9.40 -15.38
N ILE A 219 -30.09 -9.28 -14.03
CA ILE A 219 -28.88 -9.18 -13.20
C ILE A 219 -28.57 -10.58 -12.68
N GLU A 220 -27.48 -11.17 -13.16
CA GLU A 220 -27.06 -12.51 -12.72
C GLU A 220 -26.30 -12.43 -11.39
N SER A 221 -25.39 -11.46 -11.27
CA SER A 221 -24.60 -11.27 -10.05
C SER A 221 -24.07 -9.86 -9.95
N VAL A 222 -23.74 -9.45 -8.72
CA VAL A 222 -23.05 -8.20 -8.41
C VAL A 222 -21.81 -8.52 -7.59
N ALA A 223 -20.67 -7.96 -7.96
CA ALA A 223 -19.43 -8.13 -7.25
C ALA A 223 -18.86 -6.79 -6.78
N VAL A 224 -18.33 -6.76 -5.57
CA VAL A 224 -17.56 -5.63 -5.05
C VAL A 224 -16.09 -5.94 -5.24
N ILE A 225 -15.38 -5.06 -5.95
CA ILE A 225 -13.96 -5.22 -6.26
C ILE A 225 -13.19 -4.14 -5.52
N ARG A 226 -12.14 -4.53 -4.81
CA ARG A 226 -11.25 -3.61 -4.12
C ARG A 226 -10.01 -3.33 -4.98
N GLY A 227 -9.88 -2.11 -5.45
CA GLY A 227 -8.71 -1.66 -6.20
C GLY A 227 -8.50 -2.44 -7.51
N GLU A 228 -7.25 -2.80 -7.80
CA GLU A 228 -6.85 -3.54 -9.01
C GLU A 228 -6.91 -5.08 -8.82
N GLU A 229 -7.49 -5.57 -7.73
CA GLU A 229 -7.63 -7.00 -7.48
C GLU A 229 -8.66 -7.61 -8.45
N ALA A 230 -8.42 -8.87 -8.83
CA ALA A 230 -9.38 -9.61 -9.62
C ALA A 230 -10.73 -9.72 -8.87
N PRO A 231 -11.86 -9.68 -9.57
CA PRO A 231 -13.17 -9.70 -8.94
C PRO A 231 -13.34 -10.97 -8.11
N VAL A 232 -13.67 -10.80 -6.84
CA VAL A 232 -14.21 -11.91 -6.03
C VAL A 232 -15.68 -12.04 -6.43
N ILE A 233 -15.97 -13.00 -7.27
CA ILE A 233 -17.35 -13.31 -7.68
C ILE A 233 -17.97 -14.06 -6.50
N HIS A 234 -18.81 -13.38 -5.74
CA HIS A 234 -19.69 -14.06 -4.81
C HIS A 234 -20.86 -14.64 -5.61
N HIS A 235 -20.78 -15.90 -5.93
CA HIS A 235 -21.96 -16.66 -6.36
C HIS A 235 -22.85 -16.84 -5.12
N GLY A 236 -23.79 -15.93 -4.93
CA GLY A 236 -24.85 -16.16 -3.96
C GLY A 236 -25.68 -17.37 -4.40
N GLU A 237 -25.78 -18.38 -3.55
CA GLU A 237 -26.65 -19.55 -3.82
C GLU A 237 -28.15 -19.23 -3.76
N GLU A 238 -28.49 -17.99 -3.41
CA GLU A 238 -29.88 -17.52 -3.35
C GLU A 238 -30.21 -16.57 -4.50
N PRO A 239 -31.38 -16.73 -5.11
CA PRO A 239 -31.86 -15.79 -6.11
C PRO A 239 -31.95 -14.39 -5.49
N PHE A 240 -31.64 -13.36 -6.29
CA PHE A 240 -31.75 -11.96 -5.85
C PHE A 240 -33.02 -11.72 -5.04
N PRO A 241 -32.93 -11.06 -3.88
CA PRO A 241 -34.08 -10.76 -3.08
C PRO A 241 -35.10 -9.98 -3.92
N LYS A 242 -36.40 -10.25 -3.67
CA LYS A 242 -37.46 -9.56 -4.37
C LYS A 242 -37.55 -8.06 -4.04
N ASP A 243 -36.80 -7.63 -3.03
CA ASP A 243 -36.61 -6.24 -2.67
C ASP A 243 -35.55 -5.56 -3.54
N SER A 244 -35.77 -4.27 -3.83
CA SER A 244 -34.88 -3.44 -4.65
C SER A 244 -33.55 -3.06 -3.98
N SER A 245 -33.30 -3.52 -2.76
CA SER A 245 -32.09 -3.24 -2.01
C SER A 245 -31.37 -4.51 -1.57
N GLN A 246 -30.06 -4.56 -1.71
CA GLN A 246 -29.21 -5.65 -1.23
C GLN A 246 -28.09 -5.10 -0.36
N VAL A 247 -27.79 -5.78 0.75
CA VAL A 247 -26.62 -5.50 1.60
C VAL A 247 -25.53 -6.49 1.23
N LEU A 248 -24.37 -5.97 0.80
CA LEU A 248 -23.17 -6.72 0.45
C LEU A 248 -22.09 -6.57 1.52
#